data_f4557aa942b2f397f3f9a3bd70af018c
#
_entry.id   f4557aa942b2f397f3f9a3bd70af018c
#
_cell.length_a   1.000
_cell.length_b   1.000
_cell.length_c   1.000
_cell.angle_alpha   90.00
_cell.angle_beta   90.00
_cell.angle_gamma   90.00
#
_symmetry.space_group_name_H-M   'P 1'
#
loop_
_entity.id
_entity.type
_entity.pdbx_description
1 polymer ?
#
loop_
_entity_poly.entity_id
_entity_poly.type
_entity_poly.pdbx_seq_one_letter_code
_entity_poly.pdbx_strand_id
1 'polypeptide(L)'
;MTIGEKIKKHRTEKGFSLRELAKKVDLSASFLSQIEQGKASPSIENLKKIANNLEVRVSYLIEEEEKLETFHVKKEDIKYVESIDSKTSIGLLTSSKLEKDMEPIIYEIKPGGESGRGFFNHHGEEFIYIIEGSLDIYIENQVTTLNEGDSFYFKSTLNHRFKNNGKKLTRAIWVVSPPTF
;
A
#
# COMPACT_ATOMS: atom_id res chain seq x y z
N MET A 1 -2.04 0.79 18.50
CA MET A 1 -1.92 1.62 19.77
C MET A 1 -2.82 2.84 19.67
N THR A 2 -3.50 3.21 20.74
CA THR A 2 -4.29 4.45 20.84
C THR A 2 -3.38 5.67 20.97
N ILE A 3 -3.92 6.88 20.74
CA ILE A 3 -3.19 8.15 20.94
C ILE A 3 -2.57 8.21 22.37
N GLY A 4 -3.34 7.83 23.38
CA GLY A 4 -2.88 7.83 24.77
C GLY A 4 -1.74 6.86 25.03
N GLU A 5 -1.81 5.66 24.47
CA GLU A 5 -0.75 4.64 24.60
C GLU A 5 0.55 5.09 23.92
N LYS A 6 0.46 5.75 22.74
CA LYS A 6 1.62 6.31 22.04
C LYS A 6 2.27 7.44 22.86
N ILE A 7 1.46 8.35 23.39
CA ILE A 7 1.95 9.42 24.28
C ILE A 7 2.67 8.82 25.47
N LYS A 8 2.07 7.84 26.16
CA LYS A 8 2.67 7.16 27.33
C LYS A 8 4.00 6.50 26.96
N LYS A 9 4.04 5.77 25.83
CA LYS A 9 5.24 5.09 25.34
C LYS A 9 6.40 6.09 25.17
N HIS A 10 6.21 7.13 24.34
CA HIS A 10 7.26 8.11 24.08
C HIS A 10 7.64 8.94 25.30
N ARG A 11 6.69 9.24 26.19
CA ARG A 11 7.00 9.87 27.47
C ARG A 11 7.96 9.03 28.30
N THR A 12 7.70 7.73 28.41
CA THR A 12 8.55 6.81 29.19
C THR A 12 9.91 6.56 28.54
N GLU A 13 9.96 6.45 27.22
CA GLU A 13 11.20 6.35 26.44
C GLU A 13 12.12 7.56 26.63
N LYS A 14 11.52 8.77 26.73
CA LYS A 14 12.24 10.01 27.06
C LYS A 14 12.54 10.19 28.56
N GLY A 15 12.16 9.26 29.40
CA GLY A 15 12.41 9.30 30.84
C GLY A 15 11.55 10.33 31.59
N PHE A 16 10.52 10.91 30.97
CA PHE A 16 9.67 11.88 31.64
C PHE A 16 8.66 11.18 32.58
N SER A 17 8.59 11.65 33.83
CA SER A 17 7.43 11.36 34.67
C SER A 17 6.17 12.04 34.12
N LEU A 18 5.00 11.56 34.46
CA LEU A 18 3.72 12.15 34.07
C LEU A 18 3.61 13.62 34.49
N ARG A 19 4.14 13.98 35.71
CA ARG A 19 4.14 15.36 36.20
C ARG A 19 5.08 16.27 35.40
N GLU A 20 6.24 15.77 34.99
CA GLU A 20 7.21 16.53 34.20
C GLU A 20 6.68 16.86 32.81
N LEU A 21 6.11 15.86 32.09
CA LEU A 21 5.51 16.13 30.81
C LEU A 21 4.31 17.09 30.95
N ALA A 22 3.42 16.86 31.92
CA ALA A 22 2.27 17.73 32.14
C ALA A 22 2.68 19.19 32.36
N LYS A 23 3.72 19.43 33.18
CA LYS A 23 4.29 20.77 33.36
C LYS A 23 4.85 21.39 32.10
N LYS A 24 5.53 20.60 31.26
CA LYS A 24 6.13 21.07 29.97
C LYS A 24 5.06 21.47 28.95
N VAL A 25 3.90 20.81 28.98
CA VAL A 25 2.81 21.05 28.00
C VAL A 25 1.67 21.90 28.56
N ASP A 26 1.85 22.45 29.74
CA ASP A 26 0.87 23.30 30.45
C ASP A 26 -0.49 22.59 30.65
N LEU A 27 -0.43 21.33 31.09
CA LEU A 27 -1.59 20.53 31.44
C LEU A 27 -1.51 20.07 32.90
N SER A 28 -2.66 19.73 33.50
CA SER A 28 -2.65 19.04 34.78
C SER A 28 -2.19 17.59 34.59
N ALA A 29 -1.45 17.07 35.58
CA ALA A 29 -1.01 15.66 35.57
C ALA A 29 -2.22 14.68 35.54
N SER A 30 -3.33 15.06 36.17
CA SER A 30 -4.57 14.29 36.15
C SER A 30 -5.16 14.22 34.72
N PHE A 31 -5.19 15.35 34.00
CA PHE A 31 -5.72 15.37 32.63
C PHE A 31 -4.82 14.59 31.68
N LEU A 32 -3.50 14.77 31.76
CA LEU A 32 -2.55 13.98 30.97
C LEU A 32 -2.69 12.47 31.25
N SER A 33 -2.90 12.08 32.50
CA SER A 33 -3.17 10.69 32.87
C SER A 33 -4.44 10.15 32.24
N GLN A 34 -5.50 10.96 32.19
CA GLN A 34 -6.76 10.57 31.55
C GLN A 34 -6.58 10.40 30.03
N ILE A 35 -5.79 11.26 29.40
CA ILE A 35 -5.43 11.12 27.97
C ILE A 35 -4.67 9.82 27.74
N GLU A 36 -3.62 9.53 28.54
CA GLU A 36 -2.84 8.29 28.40
C GLU A 36 -3.66 7.01 28.63
N GLN A 37 -4.74 7.10 29.43
CA GLN A 37 -5.68 5.99 29.66
C GLN A 37 -6.84 5.94 28.65
N GLY A 38 -6.89 6.84 27.67
CA GLY A 38 -8.00 6.91 26.71
C GLY A 38 -9.32 7.39 27.30
N LYS A 39 -9.31 7.97 28.52
CA LYS A 39 -10.50 8.48 29.22
C LYS A 39 -10.83 9.93 28.87
N ALA A 40 -9.89 10.64 28.23
CA ALA A 40 -10.06 12.00 27.72
C ALA A 40 -9.36 12.15 26.38
N SER A 41 -9.88 13.03 25.53
CA SER A 41 -9.28 13.39 24.26
C SER A 41 -8.59 14.75 24.37
N PRO A 42 -7.32 14.89 23.96
CA PRO A 42 -6.65 16.18 23.92
C PRO A 42 -7.24 17.05 22.79
N SER A 43 -7.25 18.37 22.98
CA SER A 43 -7.47 19.30 21.88
C SER A 43 -6.30 19.21 20.87
N ILE A 44 -6.52 19.69 19.64
CA ILE A 44 -5.45 19.77 18.61
C ILE A 44 -4.25 20.58 19.12
N GLU A 45 -4.50 21.67 19.85
CA GLU A 45 -3.45 22.50 20.44
C GLU A 45 -2.64 21.74 21.49
N ASN A 46 -3.31 21.04 22.39
CA ASN A 46 -2.66 20.20 23.40
C ASN A 46 -1.88 19.05 22.76
N LEU A 47 -2.42 18.45 21.70
CA LEU A 47 -1.74 17.38 20.97
C LEU A 47 -0.45 17.88 20.28
N LYS A 48 -0.48 19.12 19.71
CA LYS A 48 0.73 19.77 19.17
C LYS A 48 1.78 20.04 20.24
N LYS A 49 1.37 20.55 21.43
CA LYS A 49 2.29 20.78 22.53
C LYS A 49 2.93 19.46 23.02
N ILE A 50 2.14 18.41 23.13
CA ILE A 50 2.62 17.07 23.52
C ILE A 50 3.60 16.51 22.49
N ALA A 51 3.22 16.53 21.20
CA ALA A 51 4.04 16.03 20.10
C ALA A 51 5.40 16.73 20.04
N ASN A 52 5.42 18.07 20.14
CA ASN A 52 6.64 18.86 20.15
C ASN A 52 7.57 18.52 21.32
N ASN A 53 7.03 18.35 22.53
CA ASN A 53 7.83 18.01 23.70
C ASN A 53 8.33 16.56 23.67
N LEU A 54 7.60 15.68 23.01
CA LEU A 54 8.00 14.30 22.77
C LEU A 54 8.88 14.13 21.52
N GLU A 55 9.08 15.21 20.71
CA GLU A 55 9.85 15.21 19.45
C GLU A 55 9.31 14.21 18.42
N VAL A 56 7.99 14.08 18.36
CA VAL A 56 7.29 13.27 17.36
C VAL A 56 6.39 14.13 16.51
N ARG A 57 6.01 13.66 15.34
CA ARG A 57 5.02 14.35 14.50
C ARG A 57 3.62 14.16 15.09
N VAL A 58 2.75 15.17 14.94
CA VAL A 58 1.35 15.05 15.35
C VAL A 58 0.63 13.95 14.58
N SER A 59 0.93 13.81 13.27
CA SER A 59 0.41 12.72 12.44
C SER A 59 0.70 11.36 13.07
N TYR A 60 1.93 11.11 13.52
CA TYR A 60 2.31 9.86 14.17
C TYR A 60 1.43 9.53 15.41
N LEU A 61 1.04 10.53 16.18
CA LEU A 61 0.17 10.31 17.34
C LEU A 61 -1.26 9.98 16.95
N ILE A 62 -1.74 10.51 15.81
CA ILE A 62 -3.11 10.37 15.33
C ILE A 62 -3.29 9.11 14.47
N GLU A 63 -2.27 8.75 13.67
CA GLU A 63 -2.32 7.58 12.78
C GLU A 63 -2.60 6.31 13.60
N GLU A 64 -3.54 5.52 13.16
CA GLU A 64 -3.69 4.16 13.69
C GLU A 64 -2.47 3.35 13.25
N GLU A 65 -1.81 2.64 14.19
CA GLU A 65 -0.82 1.64 13.81
C GLU A 65 -1.51 0.64 12.89
N GLU A 66 -0.98 0.50 11.69
CA GLU A 66 -1.42 -0.55 10.78
C GLU A 66 -1.20 -1.89 11.48
N LYS A 67 -2.30 -2.59 11.72
CA LYS A 67 -2.21 -3.93 12.31
C LYS A 67 -1.48 -4.83 11.32
N LEU A 68 -0.62 -5.71 11.80
CA LEU A 68 0.05 -6.74 10.97
C LEU A 68 -0.93 -7.50 10.05
N GLU A 69 -2.17 -7.66 10.49
CA GLU A 69 -3.27 -8.21 9.69
C GLU A 69 -3.57 -7.43 8.41
N THR A 70 -3.21 -6.13 8.37
CA THR A 70 -3.38 -5.27 7.18
C THR A 70 -2.31 -5.57 6.11
N PHE A 71 -1.17 -6.10 6.50
CA PHE A 71 -0.07 -6.47 5.58
C PHE A 71 -0.23 -7.87 4.98
N HIS A 72 -1.12 -8.69 5.54
CA HIS A 72 -1.36 -10.06 5.10
C HIS A 72 -2.69 -10.17 4.35
N VAL A 73 -2.63 -10.58 3.09
CA VAL A 73 -3.80 -10.94 2.29
C VAL A 73 -3.77 -12.45 2.09
N LYS A 74 -4.73 -13.16 2.68
CA LYS A 74 -4.88 -14.59 2.45
C LYS A 74 -5.43 -14.85 1.05
N LYS A 75 -5.12 -16.02 0.51
CA LYS A 75 -5.58 -16.43 -0.83
C LYS A 75 -7.10 -16.30 -1.01
N GLU A 76 -7.85 -16.69 0.02
CA GLU A 76 -9.32 -16.61 0.03
C GLU A 76 -9.86 -15.17 0.12
N ASP A 77 -9.04 -14.22 0.56
CA ASP A 77 -9.41 -12.81 0.73
C ASP A 77 -9.02 -11.94 -0.47
N ILE A 78 -8.35 -12.51 -1.48
CA ILE A 78 -7.97 -11.79 -2.70
C ILE A 78 -9.24 -11.35 -3.41
N LYS A 79 -9.40 -10.03 -3.57
CA LYS A 79 -10.50 -9.44 -4.32
C LYS A 79 -10.14 -9.35 -5.79
N TYR A 80 -10.97 -9.96 -6.63
CA TYR A 80 -10.80 -9.92 -8.08
C TYR A 80 -11.73 -8.92 -8.74
N VAL A 81 -11.20 -8.20 -9.72
CA VAL A 81 -11.95 -7.35 -10.64
C VAL A 81 -11.83 -7.97 -12.02
N GLU A 82 -12.96 -8.35 -12.60
CA GLU A 82 -13.02 -8.99 -13.93
C GLU A 82 -13.43 -7.99 -15.00
N SER A 83 -12.79 -8.08 -16.15
CA SER A 83 -13.17 -7.38 -17.37
C SER A 83 -13.50 -8.41 -18.48
N ILE A 84 -14.77 -8.45 -18.83
CA ILE A 84 -15.27 -9.38 -19.85
C ILE A 84 -14.71 -9.01 -21.23
N ASP A 85 -14.66 -7.71 -21.54
CA ASP A 85 -14.23 -7.20 -22.84
C ASP A 85 -12.75 -7.46 -23.10
N SER A 86 -11.90 -7.25 -22.09
CA SER A 86 -10.46 -7.50 -22.17
C SER A 86 -10.10 -8.96 -21.87
N LYS A 87 -11.04 -9.78 -21.43
CA LYS A 87 -10.83 -11.19 -21.01
C LYS A 87 -9.73 -11.32 -19.93
N THR A 88 -9.69 -10.37 -19.00
CA THR A 88 -8.70 -10.30 -17.93
C THR A 88 -9.38 -10.27 -16.57
N SER A 89 -8.67 -10.75 -15.55
CA SER A 89 -9.02 -10.62 -14.16
C SER A 89 -7.82 -10.14 -13.37
N ILE A 90 -8.00 -9.19 -12.47
CA ILE A 90 -6.97 -8.63 -11.61
C ILE A 90 -7.32 -8.91 -10.16
N GLY A 91 -6.43 -9.60 -9.45
CA GLY A 91 -6.54 -9.83 -8.01
C GLY A 91 -5.58 -8.93 -7.24
N LEU A 92 -6.09 -8.19 -6.25
CA LEU A 92 -5.26 -7.31 -5.40
C LEU A 92 -4.53 -8.15 -4.34
N LEU A 93 -3.20 -8.09 -4.33
CA LEU A 93 -2.35 -8.83 -3.39
C LEU A 93 -1.99 -8.02 -2.14
N THR A 94 -2.49 -6.79 -2.05
CA THR A 94 -2.32 -5.90 -0.89
C THR A 94 -3.67 -5.36 -0.44
N SER A 95 -3.75 -4.99 0.83
CA SER A 95 -4.93 -4.31 1.36
C SER A 95 -5.06 -2.90 0.77
N SER A 96 -6.28 -2.52 0.37
CA SER A 96 -6.59 -1.15 -0.07
C SER A 96 -6.52 -0.11 1.06
N LYS A 97 -6.35 -0.56 2.31
CA LYS A 97 -6.21 0.32 3.48
C LYS A 97 -4.76 0.74 3.74
N LEU A 98 -3.80 0.13 3.03
CA LEU A 98 -2.39 0.46 3.16
C LEU A 98 -2.04 1.68 2.32
N GLU A 99 -1.33 2.63 2.91
CA GLU A 99 -0.54 3.60 2.16
C GLU A 99 0.71 2.88 1.64
N LYS A 100 0.89 2.84 0.33
CA LYS A 100 1.91 2.03 -0.32
C LYS A 100 2.50 2.73 -1.54
N ASP A 101 3.75 2.44 -1.84
CA ASP A 101 4.48 3.00 -2.99
C ASP A 101 4.43 2.07 -4.22
N MET A 102 3.97 0.83 -4.04
CA MET A 102 3.81 -0.15 -5.12
C MET A 102 2.52 -0.94 -4.95
N GLU A 103 1.98 -1.41 -6.06
CA GLU A 103 0.77 -2.24 -6.12
C GLU A 103 1.10 -3.60 -6.74
N PRO A 104 1.37 -4.64 -5.93
CA PRO A 104 1.43 -6.01 -6.43
C PRO A 104 0.03 -6.56 -6.68
N ILE A 105 -0.18 -7.05 -7.88
CA ILE A 105 -1.42 -7.66 -8.34
C ILE A 105 -1.15 -9.02 -8.99
N ILE A 106 -2.16 -9.89 -9.01
CA ILE A 106 -2.15 -11.07 -9.85
C ILE A 106 -3.06 -10.85 -11.04
N TYR A 107 -2.51 -11.02 -12.24
CA TYR A 107 -3.25 -11.01 -13.48
C TYR A 107 -3.59 -12.43 -13.90
N GLU A 108 -4.84 -12.64 -14.31
CA GLU A 108 -5.30 -13.82 -15.02
C GLU A 108 -5.81 -13.35 -16.39
N ILE A 109 -5.16 -13.82 -17.47
CA ILE A 109 -5.38 -13.36 -18.84
C ILE A 109 -5.78 -14.56 -19.67
N LYS A 110 -7.06 -14.65 -20.05
CA LYS A 110 -7.58 -15.73 -20.90
C LYS A 110 -6.99 -15.66 -22.32
N PRO A 111 -7.01 -16.75 -23.10
CA PRO A 111 -6.62 -16.70 -24.51
C PRO A 111 -7.31 -15.58 -25.29
N GLY A 112 -6.52 -14.75 -25.99
CA GLY A 112 -6.98 -13.54 -26.68
C GLY A 112 -7.26 -12.35 -25.76
N GLY A 113 -6.99 -12.47 -24.44
CA GLY A 113 -7.11 -11.35 -23.51
C GLY A 113 -5.99 -10.32 -23.71
N GLU A 114 -6.30 -9.05 -23.50
CA GLU A 114 -5.39 -7.93 -23.76
C GLU A 114 -5.66 -6.74 -22.84
N SER A 115 -4.70 -5.83 -22.71
CA SER A 115 -4.82 -4.62 -21.87
C SER A 115 -5.82 -3.59 -22.40
N GLY A 116 -6.29 -3.75 -23.62
CA GLY A 116 -7.19 -2.82 -24.31
C GLY A 116 -6.83 -2.66 -25.77
N ARG A 117 -7.61 -1.85 -26.51
CA ARG A 117 -7.47 -1.70 -27.97
C ARG A 117 -6.27 -0.87 -28.42
N GLY A 118 -5.62 -0.17 -27.53
CA GLY A 118 -4.53 0.76 -27.86
C GLY A 118 -3.35 0.64 -26.90
N PHE A 119 -2.30 1.37 -27.23
CA PHE A 119 -1.21 1.62 -26.32
C PHE A 119 -1.62 2.66 -25.28
N PHE A 120 -1.07 2.55 -24.09
CA PHE A 120 -1.19 3.51 -23.02
C PHE A 120 0.17 3.74 -22.35
N ASN A 121 0.32 4.83 -21.66
CA ASN A 121 1.47 5.13 -20.83
C ASN A 121 1.04 5.90 -19.60
N HIS A 122 1.83 5.83 -18.55
CA HIS A 122 1.64 6.57 -17.33
C HIS A 122 2.97 6.80 -16.60
N HIS A 123 2.97 7.63 -15.60
CA HIS A 123 4.16 7.82 -14.78
C HIS A 123 4.43 6.56 -13.96
N GLY A 124 5.72 6.21 -13.80
CA GLY A 124 6.14 5.13 -12.93
C GLY A 124 6.87 4.00 -13.63
N GLU A 125 6.82 2.84 -13.00
CA GLU A 125 7.57 1.64 -13.39
C GLU A 125 6.71 0.39 -13.16
N GLU A 126 6.94 -0.63 -13.95
CA GLU A 126 6.24 -1.90 -13.86
C GLU A 126 7.21 -3.07 -13.89
N PHE A 127 6.86 -4.11 -13.11
CA PHE A 127 7.53 -5.39 -13.09
C PHE A 127 6.52 -6.51 -13.29
N ILE A 128 6.88 -7.47 -14.13
CA ILE A 128 6.06 -8.63 -14.50
C ILE A 128 6.86 -9.90 -14.23
N TYR A 129 6.19 -10.93 -13.68
CA TYR A 129 6.73 -12.28 -13.58
C TYR A 129 5.65 -13.28 -13.99
N ILE A 130 5.93 -14.14 -14.97
CA ILE A 130 4.99 -15.13 -15.48
C ILE A 130 5.00 -16.37 -14.58
N ILE A 131 3.87 -16.64 -13.93
CA ILE A 131 3.68 -17.83 -13.10
C ILE A 131 3.30 -19.04 -13.97
N GLU A 132 2.45 -18.82 -14.99
CA GLU A 132 1.92 -19.86 -15.85
C GLU A 132 1.57 -19.28 -17.22
N GLY A 133 1.79 -20.05 -18.28
CA GLY A 133 1.44 -19.66 -19.65
C GLY A 133 2.48 -18.79 -20.32
N SER A 134 2.02 -17.91 -21.20
CA SER A 134 2.87 -16.94 -21.90
C SER A 134 2.13 -15.65 -22.20
N LEU A 135 2.88 -14.54 -22.34
CA LEU A 135 2.32 -13.21 -22.57
C LEU A 135 3.20 -12.42 -23.54
N ASP A 136 2.60 -11.82 -24.53
CA ASP A 136 3.28 -10.86 -25.39
C ASP A 136 3.17 -9.46 -24.78
N ILE A 137 4.31 -8.85 -24.51
CA ILE A 137 4.45 -7.46 -24.05
C ILE A 137 4.92 -6.62 -25.24
N TYR A 138 4.18 -5.58 -25.53
CA TYR A 138 4.48 -4.60 -26.55
C TYR A 138 4.96 -3.31 -25.88
N ILE A 139 6.18 -2.90 -26.18
CA ILE A 139 6.76 -1.63 -25.74
C ILE A 139 7.17 -0.86 -26.99
N GLU A 140 6.55 0.30 -27.22
CA GLU A 140 6.72 1.08 -28.44
C GLU A 140 6.51 0.19 -29.69
N ASN A 141 7.53 0.04 -30.49
CA ASN A 141 7.51 -0.76 -31.73
C ASN A 141 8.09 -2.18 -31.53
N GLN A 142 8.35 -2.60 -30.31
CA GLN A 142 8.94 -3.89 -30.00
C GLN A 142 7.93 -4.81 -29.33
N VAL A 143 8.05 -6.11 -29.57
CA VAL A 143 7.30 -7.14 -28.89
C VAL A 143 8.24 -8.17 -28.28
N THR A 144 7.98 -8.53 -27.04
CA THR A 144 8.70 -9.59 -26.33
C THR A 144 7.70 -10.59 -25.80
N THR A 145 7.87 -11.86 -26.14
CA THR A 145 7.06 -12.94 -25.58
C THR A 145 7.73 -13.44 -24.30
N LEU A 146 7.01 -13.33 -23.19
CA LEU A 146 7.42 -13.89 -21.90
C LEU A 146 6.79 -15.26 -21.72
N ASN A 147 7.59 -16.24 -21.31
CA ASN A 147 7.16 -17.57 -20.96
C ASN A 147 7.16 -17.79 -19.45
N GLU A 148 6.61 -18.89 -19.00
CA GLU A 148 6.65 -19.31 -17.59
C GLU A 148 8.06 -19.21 -17.00
N GLY A 149 8.21 -18.50 -15.88
CA GLY A 149 9.49 -18.23 -15.22
C GLY A 149 10.20 -16.96 -15.71
N ASP A 150 9.77 -16.36 -16.82
CA ASP A 150 10.37 -15.13 -17.30
C ASP A 150 9.88 -13.93 -16.50
N SER A 151 10.75 -12.91 -16.41
CA SER A 151 10.42 -11.60 -15.83
C SER A 151 10.70 -10.46 -16.80
N PHE A 152 9.99 -9.36 -16.63
CA PHE A 152 10.14 -8.16 -17.45
C PHE A 152 9.98 -6.91 -16.58
N TYR A 153 10.84 -5.92 -16.79
CA TYR A 153 10.76 -4.63 -16.13
C TYR A 153 10.85 -3.52 -17.18
N PHE A 154 10.04 -2.48 -17.01
CA PHE A 154 10.07 -1.32 -17.89
C PHE A 154 9.56 -0.05 -17.18
N LYS A 155 9.91 1.11 -17.74
CA LYS A 155 9.33 2.39 -17.33
C LYS A 155 7.98 2.57 -18.02
N SER A 156 6.93 2.79 -17.22
CA SER A 156 5.55 2.92 -17.72
C SER A 156 5.31 4.19 -18.54
N THR A 157 6.29 5.10 -18.60
CA THR A 157 6.29 6.26 -19.52
C THR A 157 6.43 5.88 -21.00
N LEU A 158 6.92 4.65 -21.28
CA LEU A 158 6.93 4.08 -22.62
C LEU A 158 5.52 3.62 -23.00
N ASN A 159 5.13 3.81 -24.26
CA ASN A 159 3.87 3.27 -24.77
C ASN A 159 3.88 1.74 -24.69
N HIS A 160 2.94 1.17 -23.98
CA HIS A 160 2.92 -0.26 -23.72
C HIS A 160 1.51 -0.85 -23.81
N ARG A 161 1.47 -2.13 -24.06
CA ARG A 161 0.27 -2.98 -23.96
C ARG A 161 0.70 -4.44 -23.84
N PHE A 162 -0.24 -5.31 -23.48
CA PHE A 162 -0.02 -6.75 -23.47
C PHE A 162 -1.14 -7.51 -24.18
N LYS A 163 -0.84 -8.73 -24.60
CA LYS A 163 -1.80 -9.66 -25.16
C LYS A 163 -1.41 -11.11 -24.91
N ASN A 164 -2.37 -11.92 -24.53
CA ASN A 164 -2.22 -13.36 -24.51
C ASN A 164 -2.59 -13.95 -25.89
N ASN A 165 -1.59 -14.15 -26.72
CA ASN A 165 -1.76 -14.82 -28.03
C ASN A 165 -1.64 -16.35 -27.91
N GLY A 166 -1.40 -16.88 -26.70
CA GLY A 166 -1.33 -18.30 -26.41
C GLY A 166 -2.70 -18.99 -26.40
N LYS A 167 -2.69 -20.31 -26.20
CA LYS A 167 -3.90 -21.14 -26.14
C LYS A 167 -4.35 -21.46 -24.72
N LYS A 168 -3.54 -21.10 -23.71
CA LYS A 168 -3.80 -21.34 -22.30
C LYS A 168 -3.99 -20.02 -21.56
N LEU A 169 -4.58 -20.14 -20.36
CA LEU A 169 -4.60 -19.05 -19.40
C LEU A 169 -3.17 -18.62 -19.07
N THR A 170 -2.92 -17.33 -18.99
CA THR A 170 -1.69 -16.77 -18.44
C THR A 170 -1.97 -16.22 -17.05
N ARG A 171 -1.10 -16.58 -16.10
CA ARG A 171 -1.09 -16.01 -14.76
C ARG A 171 0.24 -15.33 -14.52
N ALA A 172 0.19 -14.09 -14.04
CA ALA A 172 1.38 -13.29 -13.81
C ALA A 172 1.27 -12.48 -12.52
N ILE A 173 2.37 -12.34 -11.80
CA ILE A 173 2.51 -11.27 -10.82
C ILE A 173 2.89 -10.00 -11.59
N TRP A 174 2.19 -8.94 -11.28
CA TRP A 174 2.43 -7.62 -11.87
C TRP A 174 2.56 -6.61 -10.74
N VAL A 175 3.64 -5.84 -10.74
CA VAL A 175 3.85 -4.79 -9.75
C VAL A 175 3.90 -3.45 -10.46
N VAL A 176 3.07 -2.52 -10.03
CA VAL A 176 2.99 -1.15 -10.56
C VAL A 176 3.43 -0.17 -9.48
N SER A 177 4.29 0.75 -9.80
CA SER A 177 4.71 1.85 -8.92
C SER A 177 4.68 3.17 -9.71
N PRO A 178 4.00 4.24 -9.20
CA PRO A 178 3.14 4.24 -8.02
C PRO A 178 1.85 3.44 -8.23
N PRO A 179 1.10 3.11 -7.15
CA PRO A 179 -0.18 2.42 -7.23
C PRO A 179 -1.19 3.13 -8.12
N THR A 180 -1.97 2.35 -8.87
CA THR A 180 -3.02 2.86 -9.78
C THR A 180 -4.44 2.41 -9.39
N PHE A 181 -4.55 1.58 -8.32
CA PHE A 181 -5.83 1.05 -7.79
C PHE A 181 -6.04 1.45 -6.33
#